data_71304e09c159121b2c13ba7e08cdf441
#
_entry.id   71304e09c159121b2c13ba7e08cdf441
#
_cell.length_a   1.000
_cell.length_b   1.000
_cell.length_c   1.000
_cell.angle_alpha   90.00
_cell.angle_beta   90.00
_cell.angle_gamma   90.00
#
_symmetry.space_group_name_H-M   'P 1'
#
loop_
_entity.id
_entity.type
_entity.pdbx_description
1 polymer ?
#
loop_
_entity_poly.entity_id
_entity_poly.type
_entity_poly.pdbx_seq_one_letter_code
_entity_poly.pdbx_strand_id
1 'polypeptide(L)'
;LAATFTSEAAKETRELVIGRLEDEHIIEKENPYHHTPLIKTFHSLGLMMLSEQSDRLGLLNHPTILDSSDSLSIIKKAVEQLGLDPKINDPSKIRSIISREKSDFVSVTDYKVKVASAQMEIIHSVWRIYQEELKMQKAVDFDDLIVRAVHMLEDHEDIRGYYQNRFKYIHIDEYQDTNGAQYAFIKLLVNPAHNNICVVG
;
A
#
# COMPACT_ATOMS: atom_id res chain seq x y z
N LEU A 1 5.44 -15.26 -5.39
CA LEU A 1 5.48 -13.88 -4.90
C LEU A 1 6.29 -13.82 -3.60
N ALA A 2 7.19 -12.86 -3.49
CA ALA A 2 7.75 -12.44 -2.21
C ALA A 2 7.46 -10.94 -2.00
N ALA A 3 7.01 -10.58 -0.80
CA ALA A 3 6.74 -9.20 -0.42
C ALA A 3 7.59 -8.79 0.79
N THR A 4 8.17 -7.60 0.71
CA THR A 4 9.01 -6.98 1.72
C THR A 4 8.55 -5.54 2.00
N PHE A 5 9.16 -4.88 2.99
CA PHE A 5 8.80 -3.50 3.37
C PHE A 5 9.56 -2.43 2.57
N THR A 6 10.82 -2.66 2.26
CA THR A 6 11.67 -1.64 1.62
C THR A 6 12.06 -2.03 0.19
N SER A 7 12.27 -1.04 -0.65
CA SER A 7 12.75 -1.26 -2.03
C SER A 7 14.16 -1.85 -2.05
N GLU A 8 14.97 -1.54 -1.04
CA GLU A 8 16.33 -2.05 -0.88
C GLU A 8 16.29 -3.55 -0.56
N ALA A 9 15.50 -3.96 0.45
CA ALA A 9 15.29 -5.37 0.78
C ALA A 9 14.71 -6.16 -0.42
N ALA A 10 13.75 -5.58 -1.16
CA ALA A 10 13.22 -6.22 -2.36
C ALA A 10 14.28 -6.41 -3.46
N LYS A 11 15.20 -5.45 -3.62
CA LYS A 11 16.30 -5.53 -4.58
C LYS A 11 17.32 -6.59 -4.14
N GLU A 12 17.80 -6.54 -2.90
CA GLU A 12 18.75 -7.50 -2.35
C GLU A 12 18.22 -8.93 -2.40
N THR A 13 16.97 -9.14 -1.94
CA THR A 13 16.31 -10.46 -2.01
C THR A 13 16.23 -10.95 -3.45
N ARG A 14 15.90 -10.06 -4.40
CA ARG A 14 15.86 -10.43 -5.83
C ARG A 14 17.21 -10.86 -6.35
N GLU A 15 18.27 -10.11 -6.06
CA GLU A 15 19.64 -10.42 -6.51
C GLU A 15 20.10 -11.77 -5.94
N LEU A 16 19.86 -12.03 -4.66
CA LEU A 16 20.19 -13.29 -4.00
C LEU A 16 19.42 -14.47 -4.60
N VAL A 17 18.09 -14.32 -4.78
CA VAL A 17 17.24 -15.40 -5.31
C VAL A 17 17.61 -15.70 -6.78
N ILE A 18 17.80 -14.68 -7.61
CA ILE A 18 18.18 -14.87 -9.01
C ILE A 18 19.55 -15.55 -9.07
N GLY A 19 20.55 -15.06 -8.35
CA GLY A 19 21.88 -15.68 -8.31
C GLY A 19 21.82 -17.15 -7.91
N ARG A 20 21.00 -17.49 -6.90
CA ARG A 20 20.82 -18.88 -6.47
C ARG A 20 20.16 -19.76 -7.53
N LEU A 21 19.14 -19.23 -8.22
CA LEU A 21 18.45 -19.96 -9.29
C LEU A 21 19.35 -20.17 -10.51
N GLU A 22 20.24 -19.23 -10.82
CA GLU A 22 21.27 -19.38 -11.85
C GLU A 22 22.32 -20.43 -11.47
N ASP A 23 22.81 -20.41 -10.23
CA ASP A 23 23.79 -21.37 -9.71
C ASP A 23 23.24 -22.80 -9.73
N GLU A 24 21.97 -22.98 -9.44
CA GLU A 24 21.29 -24.28 -9.48
C GLU A 24 20.76 -24.65 -10.88
N HIS A 25 21.06 -23.88 -11.91
CA HIS A 25 20.65 -24.08 -13.31
C HIS A 25 19.12 -24.18 -13.50
N ILE A 26 18.35 -23.52 -12.64
CA ILE A 26 16.89 -23.45 -12.72
C ILE A 26 16.44 -22.40 -13.72
N ILE A 27 17.21 -21.31 -13.86
CA ILE A 27 17.00 -20.26 -14.86
C ILE A 27 18.27 -20.05 -15.69
N GLU A 28 18.08 -19.65 -16.96
CA GLU A 28 19.20 -19.35 -17.87
C GLU A 28 19.62 -17.89 -17.72
N LYS A 29 20.95 -17.63 -17.66
CA LYS A 29 21.51 -16.27 -17.56
C LYS A 29 21.08 -15.35 -18.70
N GLU A 30 20.82 -15.93 -19.88
CA GLU A 30 20.44 -15.16 -21.08
C GLU A 30 18.98 -14.73 -21.10
N ASN A 31 18.12 -15.34 -20.30
CA ASN A 31 16.70 -14.97 -20.20
C ASN A 31 16.17 -15.05 -18.76
N PRO A 32 16.63 -14.17 -17.87
CA PRO A 32 16.28 -14.20 -16.45
C PRO A 32 14.81 -13.87 -16.17
N TYR A 33 14.03 -13.42 -17.17
CA TYR A 33 12.64 -13.02 -16.99
C TYR A 33 11.63 -14.17 -17.14
N HIS A 34 12.03 -15.28 -17.74
CA HIS A 34 11.23 -16.51 -17.81
C HIS A 34 11.42 -17.32 -16.51
N HIS A 35 10.43 -17.29 -15.63
CA HIS A 35 10.34 -18.06 -14.38
C HIS A 35 10.97 -17.41 -13.12
N THR A 36 11.33 -16.13 -13.14
CA THR A 36 11.78 -15.48 -11.91
C THR A 36 10.62 -15.18 -10.97
N PRO A 37 10.80 -15.38 -9.66
CA PRO A 37 9.82 -14.99 -8.67
C PRO A 37 9.53 -13.48 -8.72
N LEU A 38 8.28 -13.11 -8.55
CA LEU A 38 7.90 -11.71 -8.37
C LEU A 38 8.31 -11.28 -6.95
N ILE A 39 9.24 -10.36 -6.84
CA ILE A 39 9.73 -9.82 -5.56
C ILE A 39 9.49 -8.32 -5.56
N LYS A 40 8.68 -7.82 -4.64
CA LYS A 40 8.22 -6.44 -4.57
C LYS A 40 7.99 -5.99 -3.12
N THR A 41 7.94 -4.68 -2.91
CA THR A 41 7.35 -4.14 -1.69
C THR A 41 5.83 -4.22 -1.74
N PHE A 42 5.15 -4.16 -0.58
CA PHE A 42 3.68 -4.12 -0.53
C PHE A 42 3.10 -3.01 -1.41
N HIS A 43 3.67 -1.81 -1.35
CA HIS A 43 3.23 -0.67 -2.14
C HIS A 43 3.42 -0.87 -3.65
N SER A 44 4.60 -1.40 -4.05
CA SER A 44 4.87 -1.71 -5.45
C SER A 44 3.99 -2.84 -6.00
N LEU A 45 3.61 -3.78 -5.14
CA LEU A 45 2.67 -4.84 -5.49
C LEU A 45 1.25 -4.28 -5.68
N GLY A 46 0.77 -3.48 -4.73
CA GLY A 46 -0.53 -2.81 -4.81
C GLY A 46 -0.64 -1.93 -6.05
N LEU A 47 0.37 -1.10 -6.30
CA LEU A 47 0.43 -0.27 -7.51
C LEU A 47 0.38 -1.10 -8.80
N MET A 48 1.17 -2.17 -8.88
CA MET A 48 1.17 -3.07 -10.04
C MET A 48 -0.22 -3.64 -10.28
N MET A 49 -0.87 -4.16 -9.25
CA MET A 49 -2.19 -4.78 -9.36
C MET A 49 -3.26 -3.78 -9.76
N LEU A 50 -3.26 -2.57 -9.18
CA LEU A 50 -4.18 -1.50 -9.55
C LEU A 50 -3.97 -1.04 -10.99
N SER A 51 -2.72 -0.95 -11.45
CA SER A 51 -2.38 -0.58 -12.82
C SER A 51 -2.81 -1.65 -13.82
N GLU A 52 -2.59 -2.93 -13.52
CA GLU A 52 -3.02 -4.06 -14.37
C GLU A 52 -4.55 -4.12 -14.52
N GLN A 53 -5.32 -3.63 -13.55
CA GLN A 53 -6.79 -3.67 -13.55
C GLN A 53 -7.43 -2.29 -13.79
N SER A 54 -6.64 -1.27 -14.12
CA SER A 54 -7.10 0.13 -14.23
C SER A 54 -8.26 0.31 -15.20
N ASP A 55 -8.20 -0.31 -16.36
CA ASP A 55 -9.26 -0.22 -17.40
C ASP A 55 -10.59 -0.80 -16.89
N ARG A 56 -10.53 -1.89 -16.14
CA ARG A 56 -11.72 -2.55 -15.57
C ARG A 56 -12.33 -1.76 -14.42
N LEU A 57 -11.50 -1.07 -13.67
CA LEU A 57 -11.91 -0.28 -12.50
C LEU A 57 -12.26 1.17 -12.85
N GLY A 58 -12.09 1.57 -14.12
CA GLY A 58 -12.26 2.96 -14.54
C GLY A 58 -11.28 3.91 -13.83
N LEU A 59 -10.13 3.40 -13.40
CA LEU A 59 -9.08 4.18 -12.75
C LEU A 59 -8.18 4.84 -13.81
N LEU A 60 -7.50 5.90 -13.41
CA LEU A 60 -6.42 6.44 -14.23
C LEU A 60 -5.28 5.42 -14.29
N ASN A 61 -4.79 5.11 -15.48
CA ASN A 61 -3.72 4.12 -15.69
C ASN A 61 -2.44 4.45 -14.92
N HIS A 62 -2.23 5.70 -14.59
CA HIS A 62 -1.06 6.18 -13.83
C HIS A 62 -1.49 7.30 -12.88
N PRO A 63 -2.00 6.98 -11.67
CA PRO A 63 -2.24 8.00 -10.67
C PRO A 63 -0.90 8.64 -10.26
N THR A 64 -0.91 9.94 -9.97
CA THR A 64 0.22 10.57 -9.31
C THR A 64 0.36 9.99 -7.91
N ILE A 65 1.53 9.42 -7.60
CA ILE A 65 1.80 8.88 -6.27
C ILE A 65 2.52 9.94 -5.47
N LEU A 66 1.93 10.36 -4.37
CA LEU A 66 2.56 11.28 -3.43
C LEU A 66 3.39 10.51 -2.41
N ASP A 67 4.63 10.92 -2.27
CA ASP A 67 5.50 10.39 -1.23
C ASP A 67 5.19 11.02 0.14
N SER A 68 5.96 10.63 1.14
CA SER A 68 5.81 11.12 2.51
C SER A 68 6.08 12.62 2.63
N SER A 69 6.96 13.20 1.80
CA SER A 69 7.29 14.63 1.82
C SER A 69 6.20 15.46 1.15
N ASP A 70 5.66 14.95 0.04
CA ASP A 70 4.53 15.57 -0.66
C ASP A 70 3.29 15.61 0.23
N SER A 71 2.94 14.47 0.82
CA SER A 71 1.83 14.33 1.76
C SER A 71 1.97 15.29 2.95
N LEU A 72 3.19 15.39 3.53
CA LEU A 72 3.46 16.32 4.61
C LEU A 72 3.32 17.78 4.19
N SER A 73 3.74 18.12 2.96
CA SER A 73 3.60 19.47 2.41
C SER A 73 2.13 19.89 2.29
N ILE A 74 1.28 18.99 1.80
CA ILE A 74 -0.17 19.26 1.70
C ILE A 74 -0.78 19.44 3.09
N ILE A 75 -0.42 18.58 4.04
CA ILE A 75 -0.94 18.67 5.42
C ILE A 75 -0.48 19.97 6.10
N LYS A 76 0.75 20.43 5.88
CA LYS A 76 1.22 21.74 6.37
C LYS A 76 0.35 22.88 5.83
N LYS A 77 0.09 22.89 4.53
CA LYS A 77 -0.80 23.88 3.92
C LYS A 77 -2.22 23.83 4.49
N ALA A 78 -2.75 22.63 4.75
CA ALA A 78 -4.06 22.48 5.37
C ALA A 78 -4.12 23.04 6.81
N VAL A 79 -3.08 22.84 7.62
CA VAL A 79 -2.94 23.43 8.95
C VAL A 79 -2.91 24.95 8.88
N GLU A 80 -2.13 25.51 7.97
CA GLU A 80 -2.04 26.96 7.73
C GLU A 80 -3.37 27.55 7.25
N GLN A 81 -4.06 26.87 6.31
CA GLN A 81 -5.35 27.29 5.77
C GLN A 81 -6.44 27.37 6.87
N LEU A 82 -6.37 26.50 7.87
CA LEU A 82 -7.27 26.51 9.03
C LEU A 82 -6.85 27.55 10.10
N GLY A 83 -5.79 28.32 9.87
CA GLY A 83 -5.29 29.31 10.83
C GLY A 83 -4.72 28.69 12.11
N LEU A 84 -4.29 27.43 12.05
CA LEU A 84 -3.75 26.70 13.19
C LEU A 84 -2.24 26.95 13.35
N ASP A 85 -1.77 27.01 14.59
CA ASP A 85 -0.32 27.10 14.88
C ASP A 85 0.35 25.74 14.67
N PRO A 86 1.31 25.60 13.72
CA PRO A 86 2.00 24.34 13.46
C PRO A 86 2.87 23.84 14.61
N LYS A 87 3.23 24.71 15.57
CA LYS A 87 3.97 24.30 16.78
C LYS A 87 3.09 23.54 17.76
N ILE A 88 1.79 23.87 17.78
CA ILE A 88 0.78 23.20 18.62
C ILE A 88 0.19 22.00 17.85
N ASN A 89 -0.11 22.21 16.57
CA ASN A 89 -0.73 21.23 15.68
C ASN A 89 0.32 20.72 14.69
N ASP A 90 1.26 19.90 15.18
CA ASP A 90 2.38 19.37 14.41
C ASP A 90 1.90 18.58 13.17
N PRO A 91 2.17 19.06 11.95
CA PRO A 91 1.73 18.40 10.73
C PRO A 91 2.25 16.96 10.58
N SER A 92 3.44 16.66 11.12
CA SER A 92 4.01 15.31 11.05
C SER A 92 3.23 14.33 11.94
N LYS A 93 2.79 14.77 13.12
CA LYS A 93 1.95 13.98 14.01
C LYS A 93 0.56 13.76 13.40
N ILE A 94 -0.03 14.81 12.80
CA ILE A 94 -1.32 14.71 12.13
C ILE A 94 -1.23 13.71 10.97
N ARG A 95 -0.20 13.79 10.14
CA ARG A 95 0.06 12.84 9.05
C ARG A 95 0.14 11.40 9.57
N SER A 96 0.90 11.17 10.64
CA SER A 96 1.06 9.83 11.21
C SER A 96 -0.25 9.26 11.75
N ILE A 97 -1.13 10.12 12.30
CA ILE A 97 -2.46 9.70 12.74
C ILE A 97 -3.33 9.33 11.53
N ILE A 98 -3.35 10.17 10.49
CA ILE A 98 -4.10 9.90 9.25
C ILE A 98 -3.64 8.58 8.62
N SER A 99 -2.33 8.37 8.50
CA SER A 99 -1.75 7.15 7.95
C SER A 99 -2.15 5.91 8.74
N ARG A 100 -2.10 5.98 10.07
CA ARG A 100 -2.55 4.88 10.94
C ARG A 100 -4.03 4.57 10.75
N GLU A 101 -4.90 5.58 10.77
CA GLU A 101 -6.34 5.39 10.60
C GLU A 101 -6.66 4.80 9.21
N LYS A 102 -5.99 5.27 8.14
CA LYS A 102 -6.11 4.65 6.81
C LYS A 102 -5.68 3.18 6.81
N SER A 103 -4.58 2.86 7.48
CA SER A 103 -4.10 1.47 7.61
C SER A 103 -5.07 0.56 8.38
N ASP A 104 -5.95 1.14 9.18
CA ASP A 104 -7.04 0.45 9.89
C ASP A 104 -8.38 0.55 9.12
N PHE A 105 -8.34 0.90 7.82
CA PHE A 105 -9.50 1.07 6.93
C PHE A 105 -10.51 2.14 7.39
N VAL A 106 -10.09 3.08 8.21
CA VAL A 106 -10.92 4.21 8.60
C VAL A 106 -10.89 5.26 7.50
N SER A 107 -12.05 5.60 6.95
CA SER A 107 -12.19 6.74 6.04
C SER A 107 -12.28 8.06 6.80
N VAL A 108 -12.08 9.18 6.08
CA VAL A 108 -12.30 10.52 6.66
C VAL A 108 -13.72 10.70 7.18
N THR A 109 -14.71 10.07 6.54
CA THR A 109 -16.12 10.10 6.96
C THR A 109 -16.34 9.29 8.23
N ASP A 110 -15.75 8.10 8.32
CA ASP A 110 -15.85 7.24 9.49
C ASP A 110 -15.11 7.84 10.69
N TYR A 111 -13.98 8.51 10.45
CA TYR A 111 -13.24 9.21 11.49
C TYR A 111 -14.07 10.33 12.12
N LYS A 112 -14.89 11.04 11.35
CA LYS A 112 -15.81 12.06 11.86
C LYS A 112 -16.76 11.50 12.92
N VAL A 113 -17.25 10.29 12.75
CA VAL A 113 -18.15 9.63 13.72
C VAL A 113 -17.46 9.34 15.05
N LYS A 114 -16.13 9.14 15.00
CA LYS A 114 -15.29 8.85 16.17
C LYS A 114 -14.83 10.11 16.92
N VAL A 115 -15.06 11.32 16.38
CA VAL A 115 -14.57 12.57 16.97
C VAL A 115 -15.19 12.79 18.36
N ALA A 116 -14.34 12.77 19.38
CA ALA A 116 -14.72 12.93 20.79
C ALA A 116 -13.96 14.07 21.49
N SER A 117 -13.08 14.80 20.77
CA SER A 117 -12.27 15.88 21.35
C SER A 117 -11.98 16.96 20.33
N ALA A 118 -11.63 18.17 20.80
CA ALA A 118 -11.22 19.28 19.95
C ALA A 118 -9.99 18.91 19.07
N GLN A 119 -9.05 18.11 19.59
CA GLN A 119 -7.91 17.66 18.83
C GLN A 119 -8.31 16.73 17.66
N MET A 120 -9.26 15.84 17.88
CA MET A 120 -9.79 14.97 16.83
C MET A 120 -10.54 15.77 15.76
N GLU A 121 -11.27 16.83 16.15
CA GLU A 121 -11.94 17.75 15.21
C GLU A 121 -10.92 18.45 14.31
N ILE A 122 -9.80 18.91 14.85
CA ILE A 122 -8.70 19.50 14.09
C ILE A 122 -8.14 18.48 13.08
N ILE A 123 -7.85 17.26 13.53
CA ILE A 123 -7.33 16.19 12.68
C ILE A 123 -8.30 15.88 11.54
N HIS A 124 -9.59 15.75 11.87
CA HIS A 124 -10.65 15.52 10.87
C HIS A 124 -10.70 16.65 9.83
N SER A 125 -10.64 17.91 10.27
CA SER A 125 -10.67 19.07 9.38
C SER A 125 -9.46 19.11 8.44
N VAL A 126 -8.26 18.85 8.96
CA VAL A 126 -7.03 18.75 8.18
C VAL A 126 -7.10 17.57 7.19
N TRP A 127 -7.56 16.40 7.64
CA TRP A 127 -7.71 15.21 6.80
C TRP A 127 -8.70 15.43 5.65
N ARG A 128 -9.81 16.11 5.89
CA ARG A 128 -10.78 16.45 4.85
C ARG A 128 -10.15 17.31 3.76
N ILE A 129 -9.40 18.36 4.11
CA ILE A 129 -8.68 19.21 3.15
C ILE A 129 -7.63 18.39 2.40
N TYR A 130 -6.87 17.56 3.11
CA TYR A 130 -5.88 16.67 2.51
C TYR A 130 -6.51 15.74 1.46
N GLN A 131 -7.63 15.12 1.79
CA GLN A 131 -8.33 14.20 0.88
C GLN A 131 -8.92 14.90 -0.36
N GLU A 132 -9.42 16.14 -0.18
CA GLU A 132 -9.89 16.98 -1.29
C GLU A 132 -8.74 17.34 -2.24
N GLU A 133 -7.58 17.67 -1.68
CA GLU A 133 -6.38 17.98 -2.48
C GLU A 133 -5.88 16.76 -3.28
N LEU A 134 -5.82 15.57 -2.66
CA LEU A 134 -5.51 14.32 -3.36
C LEU A 134 -6.47 14.10 -4.54
N LYS A 135 -7.76 14.33 -4.32
CA LYS A 135 -8.78 14.17 -5.36
C LYS A 135 -8.60 15.18 -6.49
N MET A 136 -8.33 16.45 -6.19
CA MET A 136 -8.09 17.50 -7.20
C MET A 136 -6.87 17.21 -8.06
N GLN A 137 -5.80 16.72 -7.44
CA GLN A 137 -4.55 16.35 -8.13
C GLN A 137 -4.65 14.99 -8.84
N LYS A 138 -5.76 14.26 -8.69
CA LYS A 138 -5.91 12.86 -9.14
C LYS A 138 -4.77 11.99 -8.62
N ALA A 139 -4.34 12.25 -7.39
CA ALA A 139 -3.23 11.61 -6.74
C ALA A 139 -3.71 10.58 -5.69
N VAL A 140 -2.80 9.70 -5.32
CA VAL A 140 -2.92 8.75 -4.22
C VAL A 140 -1.66 8.83 -3.37
N ASP A 141 -1.80 8.63 -2.08
CA ASP A 141 -0.63 8.43 -1.21
C ASP A 141 -0.30 6.92 -1.08
N PHE A 142 0.78 6.63 -0.37
CA PHE A 142 1.18 5.23 -0.19
C PHE A 142 0.15 4.39 0.55
N ASP A 143 -0.53 4.95 1.55
CA ASP A 143 -1.55 4.21 2.30
C ASP A 143 -2.73 3.85 1.38
N ASP A 144 -3.16 4.78 0.52
CA ASP A 144 -4.23 4.56 -0.46
C ASP A 144 -3.92 3.41 -1.43
N LEU A 145 -2.65 3.18 -1.80
CA LEU A 145 -2.28 2.10 -2.73
C LEU A 145 -2.65 0.72 -2.18
N ILE A 146 -2.36 0.47 -0.90
CA ILE A 146 -2.66 -0.82 -0.27
C ILE A 146 -4.15 -0.93 0.01
N VAL A 147 -4.76 0.11 0.57
CA VAL A 147 -6.20 0.14 0.89
C VAL A 147 -7.04 -0.08 -0.37
N ARG A 148 -6.75 0.60 -1.48
CA ARG A 148 -7.46 0.42 -2.75
C ARG A 148 -7.24 -0.96 -3.35
N ALA A 149 -6.04 -1.54 -3.23
CA ALA A 149 -5.78 -2.90 -3.68
C ALA A 149 -6.58 -3.93 -2.86
N VAL A 150 -6.72 -3.71 -1.55
CA VAL A 150 -7.59 -4.55 -0.70
C VAL A 150 -9.05 -4.44 -1.14
N HIS A 151 -9.61 -3.24 -1.26
CA HIS A 151 -10.99 -3.04 -1.73
C HIS A 151 -11.22 -3.67 -3.11
N MET A 152 -10.29 -3.49 -4.04
CA MET A 152 -10.37 -4.15 -5.35
C MET A 152 -10.50 -5.67 -5.22
N LEU A 153 -9.72 -6.29 -4.34
CA LEU A 153 -9.77 -7.74 -4.13
C LEU A 153 -11.03 -8.19 -3.38
N GLU A 154 -11.58 -7.35 -2.49
CA GLU A 154 -12.83 -7.64 -1.78
C GLU A 154 -14.03 -7.55 -2.71
N ASP A 155 -14.11 -6.48 -3.51
CA ASP A 155 -15.27 -6.16 -4.34
C ASP A 155 -15.32 -6.98 -5.64
N HIS A 156 -14.18 -7.52 -6.12
CA HIS A 156 -14.06 -8.23 -7.39
C HIS A 156 -13.50 -9.65 -7.20
N GLU A 157 -14.39 -10.62 -7.03
CA GLU A 157 -14.01 -12.02 -6.80
C GLU A 157 -13.19 -12.63 -7.96
N ASP A 158 -13.49 -12.26 -9.19
CA ASP A 158 -12.78 -12.72 -10.38
C ASP A 158 -11.34 -12.17 -10.44
N ILE A 159 -11.13 -10.91 -10.05
CA ILE A 159 -9.78 -10.32 -9.92
C ILE A 159 -9.02 -11.01 -8.78
N ARG A 160 -9.67 -11.21 -7.64
CA ARG A 160 -9.08 -11.94 -6.51
C ARG A 160 -8.67 -13.35 -6.93
N GLY A 161 -9.55 -14.11 -7.57
CA GLY A 161 -9.27 -15.46 -8.07
C GLY A 161 -8.11 -15.50 -9.08
N TYR A 162 -8.01 -14.49 -9.95
CA TYR A 162 -6.88 -14.35 -10.87
C TYR A 162 -5.54 -14.26 -10.14
N TYR A 163 -5.42 -13.37 -9.14
CA TYR A 163 -4.17 -13.21 -8.39
C TYR A 163 -3.88 -14.38 -7.47
N GLN A 164 -4.90 -15.00 -6.85
CA GLN A 164 -4.75 -16.21 -6.06
C GLN A 164 -4.20 -17.39 -6.88
N ASN A 165 -4.58 -17.51 -8.14
CA ASN A 165 -4.06 -18.52 -9.04
C ASN A 165 -2.67 -18.17 -9.60
N ARG A 166 -2.38 -16.89 -9.78
CA ARG A 166 -1.07 -16.39 -10.24
C ARG A 166 0.00 -16.56 -9.17
N PHE A 167 -0.34 -16.29 -7.91
CA PHE A 167 0.60 -16.33 -6.77
C PHE A 167 0.45 -17.63 -5.97
N LYS A 168 0.89 -18.75 -6.57
CA LYS A 168 0.78 -20.08 -5.94
C LYS A 168 1.56 -20.23 -4.65
N TYR A 169 2.63 -19.47 -4.47
CA TYR A 169 3.49 -19.43 -3.28
C TYR A 169 3.69 -17.99 -2.89
N ILE A 170 3.48 -17.68 -1.62
CA ILE A 170 3.61 -16.33 -1.07
C ILE A 170 4.61 -16.36 0.07
N HIS A 171 5.62 -15.50 0.02
CA HIS A 171 6.62 -15.31 1.07
C HIS A 171 6.52 -13.87 1.56
N ILE A 172 6.46 -13.69 2.87
CA ILE A 172 6.42 -12.38 3.52
C ILE A 172 7.59 -12.30 4.48
N ASP A 173 8.40 -11.28 4.28
CA ASP A 173 9.51 -10.95 5.15
C ASP A 173 9.11 -9.86 6.15
N GLU A 174 9.77 -9.82 7.33
CA GLU A 174 9.50 -8.87 8.43
C GLU A 174 8.01 -8.82 8.80
N TYR A 175 7.38 -10.00 8.88
CA TYR A 175 5.92 -10.11 9.10
C TYR A 175 5.44 -9.39 10.37
N GLN A 176 6.28 -9.29 11.40
CA GLN A 176 5.97 -8.59 12.65
C GLN A 176 5.69 -7.09 12.46
N ASP A 177 6.17 -6.49 11.36
CA ASP A 177 5.99 -5.06 11.06
C ASP A 177 4.74 -4.79 10.20
N THR A 178 3.94 -5.82 9.87
CA THR A 178 2.73 -5.65 9.06
C THR A 178 1.64 -4.89 9.79
N ASN A 179 1.06 -3.90 9.11
CA ASN A 179 -0.14 -3.21 9.58
C ASN A 179 -1.44 -3.92 9.13
N GLY A 180 -2.60 -3.42 9.60
CA GLY A 180 -3.91 -4.01 9.30
C GLY A 180 -4.21 -4.13 7.80
N ALA A 181 -3.89 -3.10 7.01
CA ALA A 181 -4.13 -3.10 5.56
C ALA A 181 -3.22 -4.11 4.83
N GLN A 182 -1.95 -4.19 5.21
CA GLN A 182 -1.01 -5.16 4.64
C GLN A 182 -1.40 -6.60 5.00
N TYR A 183 -1.83 -6.83 6.23
CA TYR A 183 -2.35 -8.14 6.65
C TYR A 183 -3.58 -8.55 5.84
N ALA A 184 -4.57 -7.65 5.67
CA ALA A 184 -5.75 -7.90 4.87
C ALA A 184 -5.39 -8.20 3.39
N PHE A 185 -4.43 -7.43 2.85
CA PHE A 185 -3.94 -7.63 1.49
C PHE A 185 -3.34 -9.03 1.29
N ILE A 186 -2.45 -9.46 2.20
CA ILE A 186 -1.88 -10.82 2.18
C ILE A 186 -2.99 -11.86 2.24
N LYS A 187 -3.90 -11.72 3.20
CA LYS A 187 -4.98 -12.68 3.44
C LYS A 187 -5.85 -12.89 2.21
N LEU A 188 -6.13 -11.84 1.44
CA LEU A 188 -6.92 -11.91 0.22
C LEU A 188 -6.16 -12.56 -0.94
N LEU A 189 -4.84 -12.48 -0.96
CA LEU A 189 -3.98 -13.07 -1.99
C LEU A 189 -3.73 -14.57 -1.77
N VAL A 190 -3.84 -15.06 -0.55
CA VAL A 190 -3.65 -16.49 -0.25
C VAL A 190 -4.81 -17.29 -0.84
N ASN A 191 -4.48 -18.27 -1.68
CA ASN A 191 -5.48 -19.18 -2.24
C ASN A 191 -5.91 -20.20 -1.18
N PRO A 192 -7.20 -20.24 -0.78
CA PRO A 192 -7.68 -21.15 0.27
C PRO A 192 -7.51 -22.64 -0.07
N ALA A 193 -7.45 -23.00 -1.37
CA ALA A 193 -7.29 -24.37 -1.81
C ALA A 193 -5.87 -24.93 -1.55
N HIS A 194 -4.85 -24.07 -1.52
CA HIS A 194 -3.45 -24.47 -1.37
C HIS A 194 -2.82 -23.98 -0.07
N ASN A 195 -3.22 -22.81 0.40
CA ASN A 195 -2.73 -22.15 1.60
C ASN A 195 -1.19 -22.09 1.69
N ASN A 196 -0.52 -21.87 0.55
CA ASN A 196 0.93 -21.86 0.43
C ASN A 196 1.50 -20.48 0.79
N ILE A 197 1.61 -20.21 2.07
CA ILE A 197 2.21 -18.99 2.61
C ILE A 197 3.33 -19.33 3.58
N CYS A 198 4.43 -18.60 3.48
CA CYS A 198 5.55 -18.60 4.42
C CYS A 198 5.76 -17.18 4.92
N VAL A 199 5.82 -17.01 6.21
CA VAL A 199 6.10 -15.72 6.86
C VAL A 199 7.36 -15.85 7.70
N VAL A 200 8.18 -14.82 7.68
CA VAL A 200 9.43 -14.69 8.44
C VAL A 200 9.38 -13.37 9.21
N GLY A 201 9.82 -13.41 10.47
CA GLY A 201 9.87 -12.26 11.36
C GLY A 201 10.42 -12.60 12.73
#